data_fd45607bb15e17bdc1cb9a31ace297e3
#
_entry.id   fd45607bb15e17bdc1cb9a31ace297e3
#
_cell.length_a   1.000
_cell.length_b   1.000
_cell.length_c   1.000
_cell.angle_alpha   90.00
_cell.angle_beta   90.00
_cell.angle_gamma   90.00
#
_symmetry.space_group_name_H-M   'P 1'
#
loop_
_entity.id
_entity.type
_entity.pdbx_description
1 polymer ?
#
loop_
_entity_poly.entity_id
_entity_poly.type
_entity_poly.pdbx_seq_one_letter_code
_entity_poly.pdbx_strand_id
1 'polypeptide(L)'
;VDNILPWFALKSIPGIGDLLYKRLIDRFNSPKLVFEATRENLVEVEGITPRLAVAIKKPKIGDSVKKDLDLVRRKRYKIVTMTDTEYPPLLLQIPDPPPFLYVLGRLNGSIKNIAVVGSRNATRYGISTTRRLCHDLVKFKMTIASGMAVGIDSAAHEG
;
A
#
# COMPACT_ATOMS: atom_id res chain seq x y z
N VAL A 1 16.35 6.28 -5.35
CA VAL A 1 15.20 6.54 -6.25
C VAL A 1 15.13 5.50 -7.36
N ASP A 2 16.27 5.02 -7.86
CA ASP A 2 16.33 4.06 -8.98
C ASP A 2 15.73 2.70 -8.64
N ASN A 3 15.64 2.35 -7.38
CA ASN A 3 15.06 1.08 -6.92
C ASN A 3 13.51 1.11 -6.81
N ILE A 4 12.88 2.28 -6.85
CA ILE A 4 11.42 2.42 -6.69
C ILE A 4 10.68 2.42 -8.04
N LEU A 5 11.33 2.92 -9.10
CA LEU A 5 10.73 3.01 -10.44
C LEU A 5 10.13 1.68 -10.93
N PRO A 6 10.79 0.51 -10.77
CA PRO A 6 10.20 -0.77 -11.20
C PRO A 6 8.88 -1.11 -10.48
N TRP A 7 8.71 -0.71 -9.22
CA TRP A 7 7.48 -0.90 -8.46
C TRP A 7 6.31 -0.14 -9.07
N PHE A 8 6.53 1.14 -9.38
CA PHE A 8 5.52 1.97 -10.04
C PHE A 8 5.24 1.52 -11.47
N ALA A 9 6.27 1.15 -12.21
CA ALA A 9 6.14 0.65 -13.58
C ALA A 9 5.28 -0.61 -13.64
N LEU A 10 5.52 -1.59 -12.77
CA LEU A 10 4.72 -2.82 -12.72
C LEU A 10 3.27 -2.54 -12.32
N LYS A 11 3.05 -1.65 -11.34
CA LYS A 11 1.70 -1.25 -10.89
C LYS A 11 0.92 -0.50 -11.97
N SER A 12 1.61 0.22 -12.85
CA SER A 12 0.96 0.99 -13.92
C SER A 12 0.49 0.14 -15.11
N ILE A 13 0.84 -1.15 -15.17
CA ILE A 13 0.42 -2.03 -16.26
C ILE A 13 -1.06 -2.35 -16.14
N PRO A 14 -1.92 -1.98 -17.13
CA PRO A 14 -3.34 -2.30 -17.11
C PRO A 14 -3.59 -3.81 -16.96
N GLY A 15 -4.42 -4.17 -16.00
CA GLY A 15 -4.75 -5.56 -15.70
C GLY A 15 -3.90 -6.18 -14.58
N ILE A 16 -2.87 -5.49 -14.07
CA ILE A 16 -2.14 -5.92 -12.88
C ILE A 16 -2.75 -5.21 -11.66
N GLY A 17 -3.72 -5.86 -11.02
CA GLY A 17 -4.24 -5.47 -9.71
C GLY A 17 -3.35 -5.96 -8.57
N ASP A 18 -3.67 -5.59 -7.32
CA ASP A 18 -2.83 -5.90 -6.16
C ASP A 18 -2.66 -7.41 -5.94
N LEU A 19 -3.67 -8.21 -6.19
CA LEU A 19 -3.59 -9.68 -6.12
C LEU A 19 -2.54 -10.25 -7.09
N LEU A 20 -2.61 -9.87 -8.37
CA LEU A 20 -1.64 -10.34 -9.37
C LEU A 20 -0.25 -9.79 -9.11
N TYR A 21 -0.18 -8.56 -8.61
CA TYR A 21 1.08 -7.95 -8.19
C TYR A 21 1.73 -8.80 -7.09
N LYS A 22 0.97 -9.13 -6.05
CA LYS A 22 1.46 -9.99 -4.95
C LYS A 22 1.96 -11.32 -5.48
N ARG A 23 1.20 -12.03 -6.32
CA ARG A 23 1.60 -13.31 -6.90
C ARG A 23 2.91 -13.21 -7.69
N LEU A 24 3.09 -12.13 -8.44
CA LEU A 24 4.34 -11.88 -9.17
C LEU A 24 5.52 -11.67 -8.22
N ILE A 25 5.34 -10.91 -7.14
CA ILE A 25 6.40 -10.69 -6.16
C ILE A 25 6.68 -11.95 -5.35
N ASP A 26 5.67 -12.71 -4.96
CA ASP A 26 5.85 -13.99 -4.28
C ASP A 26 6.67 -14.99 -5.13
N ARG A 27 6.51 -14.96 -6.46
CA ARG A 27 7.25 -15.84 -7.39
C ARG A 27 8.65 -15.33 -7.73
N PHE A 28 8.80 -14.03 -7.95
CA PHE A 28 10.03 -13.43 -8.49
C PHE A 28 10.78 -12.54 -7.51
N ASN A 29 10.27 -12.33 -6.31
CA ASN A 29 10.84 -11.54 -5.21
C ASN A 29 10.95 -10.02 -5.46
N SER A 30 10.98 -9.56 -6.69
CA SER A 30 11.07 -8.13 -6.99
C SER A 30 10.50 -7.78 -8.37
N PRO A 31 10.00 -6.55 -8.57
CA PRO A 31 9.54 -6.11 -9.89
C PRO A 31 10.64 -6.15 -10.95
N LYS A 32 11.91 -5.94 -10.58
CA LYS A 32 13.04 -6.04 -11.50
C LYS A 32 13.12 -7.45 -12.08
N LEU A 33 13.09 -8.48 -11.23
CA LEU A 33 13.11 -9.87 -11.66
C LEU A 33 11.85 -10.27 -12.45
N VAL A 34 10.69 -9.67 -12.16
CA VAL A 34 9.49 -9.84 -12.99
C VAL A 34 9.74 -9.35 -14.42
N PHE A 35 10.36 -8.19 -14.59
CA PHE A 35 10.69 -7.66 -15.92
C PHE A 35 11.78 -8.47 -16.65
N GLU A 36 12.69 -9.09 -15.93
CA GLU A 36 13.74 -9.96 -16.46
C GLU A 36 13.22 -11.35 -16.85
N ALA A 37 12.18 -11.85 -16.19
CA ALA A 37 11.59 -13.18 -16.40
C ALA A 37 11.17 -13.41 -17.87
N THR A 38 11.20 -14.66 -18.33
CA THR A 38 10.70 -15.04 -19.65
C THR A 38 9.17 -14.99 -19.70
N ARG A 39 8.58 -14.96 -20.89
CA ARG A 39 7.12 -14.98 -21.02
C ARG A 39 6.51 -16.26 -20.51
N GLU A 40 7.19 -17.37 -20.74
CA GLU A 40 6.82 -18.70 -20.28
C GLU A 40 6.71 -18.72 -18.75
N ASN A 41 7.74 -18.24 -18.05
CA ASN A 41 7.74 -18.16 -16.57
C ASN A 41 6.67 -17.21 -16.05
N LEU A 42 6.38 -16.11 -16.76
CA LEU A 42 5.32 -15.19 -16.34
C LEU A 42 3.94 -15.84 -16.43
N VAL A 43 3.66 -16.61 -17.48
CA VAL A 43 2.35 -17.28 -17.68
C VAL A 43 2.12 -18.42 -16.66
N GLU A 44 3.16 -18.97 -16.04
CA GLU A 44 3.03 -19.92 -14.94
C GLU A 44 2.41 -19.31 -13.68
N VAL A 45 2.45 -17.97 -13.55
CA VAL A 45 1.80 -17.28 -12.44
C VAL A 45 0.29 -17.25 -12.65
N GLU A 46 -0.45 -17.79 -11.71
CA GLU A 46 -1.92 -17.85 -11.79
C GLU A 46 -2.55 -16.48 -12.03
N GLY A 47 -3.34 -16.37 -13.08
CA GLY A 47 -4.01 -15.15 -13.51
C GLY A 47 -3.21 -14.29 -14.50
N ILE A 48 -1.97 -14.65 -14.83
CA ILE A 48 -1.20 -13.98 -15.86
C ILE A 48 -1.49 -14.63 -17.23
N THR A 49 -2.17 -13.88 -18.08
CA THR A 49 -2.45 -14.29 -19.46
C THR A 49 -1.25 -14.02 -20.38
N PRO A 50 -1.13 -14.69 -21.56
CA PRO A 50 -0.10 -14.38 -22.54
C PRO A 50 -0.07 -12.91 -22.96
N ARG A 51 -1.25 -12.26 -23.03
CA ARG A 51 -1.38 -10.82 -23.30
C ARG A 51 -0.74 -9.97 -22.20
N LEU A 52 -0.97 -10.33 -20.94
CA LEU A 52 -0.38 -9.65 -19.78
C LEU A 52 1.14 -9.84 -19.73
N ALA A 53 1.63 -11.07 -20.01
CA ALA A 53 3.05 -11.35 -20.08
C ALA A 53 3.76 -10.47 -21.15
N VAL A 54 3.12 -10.27 -22.30
CA VAL A 54 3.64 -9.33 -23.33
C VAL A 54 3.65 -7.89 -22.82
N ALA A 55 2.61 -7.45 -22.12
CA ALA A 55 2.54 -6.10 -21.55
C ALA A 55 3.63 -5.87 -20.49
N ILE A 56 3.90 -6.87 -19.65
CA ILE A 56 5.00 -6.84 -18.66
C ILE A 56 6.36 -6.69 -19.35
N LYS A 57 6.61 -7.41 -20.45
CA LYS A 57 7.90 -7.35 -21.16
C LYS A 57 8.11 -6.04 -21.92
N LYS A 58 7.07 -5.26 -22.15
CA LYS A 58 7.13 -3.96 -22.83
C LYS A 58 6.35 -2.91 -22.04
N PRO A 59 6.78 -2.58 -20.81
CA PRO A 59 6.05 -1.64 -19.97
C PRO A 59 6.07 -0.26 -20.62
N LYS A 60 4.90 0.32 -20.79
CA LYS A 60 4.77 1.73 -21.18
C LYS A 60 4.72 2.56 -19.90
N ILE A 61 5.86 3.13 -19.53
CA ILE A 61 5.92 4.05 -18.38
C ILE A 61 5.24 5.35 -18.79
N GLY A 62 3.99 5.49 -18.37
CA GLY A 62 3.19 6.68 -18.67
C GLY A 62 3.60 7.90 -17.83
N ASP A 63 3.08 9.07 -18.20
CA ASP A 63 3.33 10.32 -17.44
C ASP A 63 2.75 10.29 -16.02
N SER A 64 1.77 9.42 -15.74
CA SER A 64 1.26 9.18 -14.39
C SER A 64 2.36 8.72 -13.44
N VAL A 65 3.17 7.73 -13.85
CA VAL A 65 4.29 7.22 -13.04
C VAL A 65 5.30 8.32 -12.74
N LYS A 66 5.62 9.17 -13.72
CA LYS A 66 6.51 10.30 -13.52
C LYS A 66 5.94 11.30 -12.51
N LYS A 67 4.65 11.63 -12.64
CA LYS A 67 3.94 12.53 -11.71
C LYS A 67 3.92 11.98 -10.29
N ASP A 68 3.69 10.68 -10.13
CA ASP A 68 3.69 10.03 -8.81
C ASP A 68 5.09 10.08 -8.18
N LEU A 69 6.15 9.78 -8.94
CA LEU A 69 7.52 9.88 -8.47
C LEU A 69 7.91 11.32 -8.09
N ASP A 70 7.48 12.30 -8.88
CA ASP A 70 7.68 13.72 -8.58
C ASP A 70 6.91 14.16 -7.32
N LEU A 71 5.71 13.63 -7.11
CA LEU A 71 4.94 13.85 -5.89
C LEU A 71 5.68 13.29 -4.67
N VAL A 72 6.16 12.05 -4.75
CA VAL A 72 6.96 11.40 -3.69
C VAL A 72 8.16 12.26 -3.32
N ARG A 73 8.91 12.74 -4.32
CA ARG A 73 10.08 13.60 -4.12
C ARG A 73 9.71 14.94 -3.45
N ARG A 74 8.71 15.64 -4.01
CA ARG A 74 8.28 16.97 -3.50
C ARG A 74 7.72 16.91 -2.09
N LYS A 75 6.94 15.88 -1.79
CA LYS A 75 6.30 15.69 -0.47
C LYS A 75 7.21 14.97 0.51
N ARG A 76 8.38 14.49 0.07
CA ARG A 76 9.32 13.71 0.89
C ARG A 76 8.66 12.47 1.52
N TYR A 77 7.71 11.85 0.80
CA TYR A 77 7.13 10.60 1.24
C TYR A 77 8.18 9.49 1.19
N LYS A 78 8.23 8.69 2.24
CA LYS A 78 8.93 7.41 2.21
C LYS A 78 8.03 6.39 1.49
N ILE A 79 8.62 5.64 0.57
CA ILE A 79 7.94 4.48 -0.02
C ILE A 79 8.41 3.25 0.73
N VAL A 80 7.46 2.48 1.25
CA VAL A 80 7.69 1.19 1.89
C VAL A 80 7.02 0.13 1.04
N THR A 81 7.80 -0.79 0.50
CA THR A 81 7.34 -1.85 -0.39
C THR A 81 6.98 -3.11 0.40
N MET A 82 6.17 -3.99 -0.17
CA MET A 82 5.74 -5.23 0.49
C MET A 82 6.90 -6.21 0.81
N THR A 83 8.10 -5.95 0.29
CA THR A 83 9.32 -6.73 0.60
C THR A 83 10.19 -6.08 1.68
N ASP A 84 9.86 -4.86 2.11
CA ASP A 84 10.60 -4.17 3.15
C ASP A 84 10.19 -4.67 4.55
N THR A 85 11.15 -4.74 5.47
CA THR A 85 10.91 -5.17 6.86
C THR A 85 9.98 -4.24 7.62
N GLU A 86 9.85 -2.99 7.17
CA GLU A 86 8.93 -2.01 7.75
C GLU A 86 7.49 -2.14 7.26
N TYR A 87 7.23 -2.95 6.23
CA TYR A 87 5.88 -3.16 5.75
C TYR A 87 5.04 -3.86 6.82
N PRO A 88 3.81 -3.37 7.12
CA PRO A 88 3.01 -3.94 8.19
C PRO A 88 2.69 -5.42 7.95
N PRO A 89 3.12 -6.35 8.83
CA PRO A 89 3.01 -7.79 8.56
C PRO A 89 1.55 -8.27 8.47
N LEU A 90 0.62 -7.65 9.19
CA LEU A 90 -0.79 -7.98 9.10
C LEU A 90 -1.38 -7.56 7.75
N LEU A 91 -0.86 -6.51 7.13
CA LEU A 91 -1.31 -6.06 5.82
C LEU A 91 -0.88 -7.04 4.71
N LEU A 92 0.26 -7.72 4.87
CA LEU A 92 0.68 -8.78 3.94
C LEU A 92 -0.22 -10.02 3.96
N GLN A 93 -1.02 -10.20 5.03
CA GLN A 93 -1.90 -11.37 5.17
C GLN A 93 -3.19 -11.27 4.38
N ILE A 94 -3.57 -10.08 3.91
CA ILE A 94 -4.74 -9.94 3.06
C ILE A 94 -4.44 -10.47 1.64
N PRO A 95 -5.44 -10.91 0.88
CA PRO A 95 -5.24 -11.49 -0.45
C PRO A 95 -4.60 -10.54 -1.46
N ASP A 96 -4.89 -9.24 -1.34
CA ASP A 96 -4.53 -8.17 -2.27
C ASP A 96 -3.88 -6.97 -1.58
N PRO A 97 -2.76 -7.17 -0.85
CA PRO A 97 -2.08 -6.08 -0.17
C PRO A 97 -1.54 -5.06 -1.16
N PRO A 98 -1.58 -3.76 -0.84
CA PRO A 98 -0.94 -2.73 -1.65
C PRO A 98 0.54 -3.06 -1.86
N PRO A 99 1.06 -3.04 -3.11
CA PRO A 99 2.45 -3.41 -3.36
C PRO A 99 3.46 -2.48 -2.69
N PHE A 100 3.06 -1.26 -2.42
CA PHE A 100 3.84 -0.28 -1.66
C PHE A 100 2.93 0.76 -1.00
N LEU A 101 3.46 1.39 0.05
CA LEU A 101 2.79 2.41 0.84
C LEU A 101 3.52 3.75 0.70
N TYR A 102 2.75 4.83 0.59
CA TYR A 102 3.26 6.19 0.77
C TYR A 102 3.22 6.52 2.26
N VAL A 103 4.37 6.72 2.87
CA VAL A 103 4.47 6.93 4.31
C VAL A 103 4.90 8.36 4.60
N LEU A 104 4.09 9.05 5.39
CA LEU A 104 4.45 10.32 6.02
C LEU A 104 4.75 10.05 7.50
N GLY A 105 5.98 10.31 7.92
CA GLY A 105 6.44 9.97 9.27
C GLY A 105 7.08 8.58 9.35
N ARG A 106 6.75 7.81 10.38
CA ARG A 106 7.36 6.50 10.64
C ARG A 106 6.28 5.43 10.80
N LEU A 107 6.46 4.30 10.13
CA LEU A 107 5.72 3.10 10.43
C LEU A 107 6.42 2.44 11.63
N ASN A 108 5.79 2.52 12.78
CA ASN A 108 6.20 1.70 13.90
C ASN A 108 5.57 0.32 13.71
N GLY A 109 6.38 -0.72 13.69
CA GLY A 109 5.90 -2.11 13.73
C GLY A 109 5.24 -2.43 15.08
N SER A 110 4.47 -1.45 15.63
CA SER A 110 3.75 -1.60 16.87
C SER A 110 2.83 -2.81 16.78
N ILE A 111 3.03 -3.72 17.69
CA ILE A 111 2.29 -4.98 17.78
C ILE A 111 0.84 -4.74 18.23
N LYS A 112 0.55 -3.56 18.78
CA LYS A 112 -0.77 -3.22 19.35
C LYS A 112 -1.47 -2.19 18.45
N ASN A 113 -2.07 -2.66 17.37
CA ASN A 113 -2.91 -1.81 16.54
C ASN A 113 -4.37 -2.03 16.87
N ILE A 114 -5.15 -0.96 16.91
CA ILE A 114 -6.60 -1.01 17.03
C ILE A 114 -7.23 -0.24 15.86
N ALA A 115 -8.17 -0.89 15.18
CA ALA A 115 -8.93 -0.24 14.12
C ALA A 115 -10.09 0.54 14.74
N VAL A 116 -10.21 1.82 14.38
CA VAL A 116 -11.33 2.69 14.75
C VAL A 116 -12.02 3.14 13.49
N VAL A 117 -13.25 2.69 13.30
CA VAL A 117 -14.06 2.96 12.10
C VAL A 117 -15.47 3.35 12.48
N GLY A 118 -16.14 4.11 11.63
CA GLY A 118 -17.52 4.46 11.90
C GLY A 118 -18.17 5.38 10.85
N SER A 119 -19.29 5.98 11.23
CA SER A 119 -20.10 6.79 10.35
C SER A 119 -19.36 8.02 9.81
N ARG A 120 -19.53 8.29 8.51
CA ARG A 120 -19.11 9.54 7.88
C ARG A 120 -19.96 10.74 8.34
N ASN A 121 -21.23 10.48 8.69
CA ASN A 121 -22.16 11.47 9.27
C ASN A 121 -22.28 11.23 10.78
N ALA A 122 -21.16 11.35 11.48
CA ALA A 122 -21.14 11.12 12.93
C ALA A 122 -21.79 12.27 13.70
N THR A 123 -22.48 11.94 14.81
CA THR A 123 -22.99 12.93 15.74
C THR A 123 -21.86 13.64 16.48
N ARG A 124 -22.12 14.83 17.04
CA ARG A 124 -21.15 15.55 17.89
C ARG A 124 -20.70 14.70 19.07
N TYR A 125 -21.61 13.92 19.67
CA TYR A 125 -21.29 12.99 20.72
C TYR A 125 -20.35 11.88 20.25
N GLY A 126 -20.62 11.26 19.09
CA GLY A 126 -19.75 10.25 18.50
C GLY A 126 -18.33 10.77 18.24
N ILE A 127 -18.21 11.95 17.66
CA ILE A 127 -16.91 12.60 17.39
C ILE A 127 -16.14 12.84 18.71
N SER A 128 -16.77 13.48 19.71
CA SER A 128 -16.11 13.79 20.99
C SER A 128 -15.71 12.54 21.75
N THR A 129 -16.55 11.51 21.75
CA THR A 129 -16.27 10.24 22.38
C THR A 129 -15.11 9.50 21.70
N THR A 130 -15.09 9.48 20.36
CA THR A 130 -14.01 8.85 19.59
C THR A 130 -12.67 9.53 19.86
N ARG A 131 -12.61 10.86 19.84
CA ARG A 131 -11.38 11.61 20.15
C ARG A 131 -10.85 11.24 21.54
N ARG A 132 -11.71 11.27 22.56
CA ARG A 132 -11.32 10.92 23.93
C ARG A 132 -10.83 9.48 24.02
N LEU A 133 -11.55 8.53 23.41
CA LEU A 133 -11.17 7.12 23.43
C LEU A 133 -9.81 6.91 22.78
N CYS A 134 -9.57 7.48 21.59
CA CYS A 134 -8.30 7.34 20.88
C CYS A 134 -7.15 7.99 21.67
N HIS A 135 -7.37 9.18 22.24
CA HIS A 135 -6.40 9.82 23.13
C HIS A 135 -6.00 8.91 24.30
N ASP A 136 -6.97 8.25 24.93
CA ASP A 136 -6.69 7.37 26.06
C ASP A 136 -5.99 6.07 25.62
N LEU A 137 -6.38 5.49 24.48
CA LEU A 137 -5.74 4.30 23.91
C LEU A 137 -4.26 4.53 23.60
N VAL A 138 -3.90 5.71 23.09
CA VAL A 138 -2.49 6.07 22.78
C VAL A 138 -1.64 6.08 24.08
N LYS A 139 -2.20 6.46 25.24
CA LYS A 139 -1.50 6.39 26.53
C LYS A 139 -1.11 4.94 26.89
N PHE A 140 -1.87 3.96 26.42
CA PHE A 140 -1.55 2.54 26.55
C PHE A 140 -0.63 2.02 25.45
N LYS A 141 0.03 2.92 24.72
CA LYS A 141 0.96 2.58 23.60
C LYS A 141 0.28 1.79 22.47
N MET A 142 -1.02 2.02 22.26
CA MET A 142 -1.74 1.47 21.13
C MET A 142 -1.62 2.41 19.93
N THR A 143 -1.51 1.85 18.74
CA THR A 143 -1.55 2.59 17.48
C THR A 143 -2.97 2.57 16.94
N ILE A 144 -3.51 3.74 16.62
CA ILE A 144 -4.83 3.86 16.01
C ILE A 144 -4.70 3.72 14.50
N ALA A 145 -5.44 2.77 13.94
CA ALA A 145 -5.56 2.58 12.49
C ALA A 145 -6.97 2.99 12.05
N SER A 146 -7.06 3.89 11.07
CA SER A 146 -8.34 4.34 10.54
C SER A 146 -8.23 4.71 9.06
N GLY A 147 -9.36 4.71 8.34
CA GLY A 147 -9.41 4.92 6.90
C GLY A 147 -9.35 6.39 6.45
N MET A 148 -9.14 7.34 7.37
CA MET A 148 -9.06 8.77 7.10
C MET A 148 -10.30 9.36 6.40
N ALA A 149 -11.45 8.70 6.48
CA ALA A 149 -12.71 9.26 6.00
C ALA A 149 -13.19 10.40 6.92
N VAL A 150 -14.16 11.20 6.45
CA VAL A 150 -14.82 12.19 7.31
C VAL A 150 -15.58 11.50 8.44
N GLY A 151 -15.84 12.20 9.55
CA GLY A 151 -16.61 11.68 10.68
C GLY A 151 -15.76 10.94 11.72
N ILE A 152 -16.09 9.70 12.03
CA ILE A 152 -15.41 8.91 13.08
C ILE A 152 -13.93 8.70 12.77
N ASP A 153 -13.58 8.40 11.52
CA ASP A 153 -12.19 8.16 11.15
C ASP A 153 -11.31 9.40 11.36
N SER A 154 -11.80 10.58 10.93
CA SER A 154 -11.10 11.86 11.19
C SER A 154 -10.97 12.11 12.70
N ALA A 155 -12.05 11.89 13.46
CA ALA A 155 -12.04 12.06 14.90
C ALA A 155 -11.04 11.11 15.61
N ALA A 156 -10.85 9.90 15.07
CA ALA A 156 -9.89 8.94 15.58
C ALA A 156 -8.43 9.42 15.42
N HIS A 157 -8.13 10.10 14.29
CA HIS A 157 -6.78 10.66 14.05
C HIS A 157 -6.52 11.98 14.78
N GLU A 158 -7.57 12.70 15.18
CA GLU A 158 -7.46 13.94 15.95
C GLU A 158 -7.29 13.70 17.47
N GLY A 159 -7.66 12.52 17.96
CA GLY A 159 -7.53 12.11 19.36
C GLY A 159 -6.16 11.57 19.68
#